data_3571c107ae15e6f23bffaf5854e4984d
#
_entry.id   3571c107ae15e6f23bffaf5854e4984d
#
_cell.length_a   1.000
_cell.length_b   1.000
_cell.length_c   1.000
_cell.angle_alpha   90.00
_cell.angle_beta   90.00
_cell.angle_gamma   90.00
#
_symmetry.space_group_name_H-M   'P 1'
#
loop_
_entity.id
_entity.type
_entity.pdbx_description
1 polymer ?
#
loop_
_entity_poly.entity_id
_entity_poly.type
_entity_poly.pdbx_seq_one_letter_code
_entity_poly.pdbx_strand_id
1 'polypeptide(L)'
;GVSDEAICKAVNLIIENRGGVCAVNSSEEKIVSLPVAGIMSDKSAKEIGKSYAELDQMAKQMGSILRAPYMSLSFMALLVIPSLKLSDKGLFDGTSFKFTSLEL
;
A
#
# COMPACT_ATOMS: atom_id res chain seq x y z
N GLY A 1 8.93 1.60 3.93
CA GLY A 1 10.23 1.19 3.38
C GLY A 1 11.36 1.49 4.34
N VAL A 2 12.50 0.88 4.11
CA VAL A 2 13.68 0.99 4.98
C VAL A 2 14.75 1.91 4.40
N SER A 3 14.65 2.30 3.14
CA SER A 3 15.51 3.30 2.50
C SER A 3 14.71 4.19 1.56
N ASP A 4 15.23 5.39 1.32
CA ASP A 4 14.60 6.37 0.44
C ASP A 4 14.53 5.84 -1.00
N GLU A 5 15.56 5.15 -1.46
CA GLU A 5 15.61 4.55 -2.79
C GLU A 5 14.52 3.51 -2.99
N ALA A 6 14.33 2.62 -2.01
CA ALA A 6 13.28 1.58 -2.08
C ALA A 6 11.87 2.20 -2.02
N ILE A 7 11.69 3.26 -1.23
CA ILE A 7 10.43 3.99 -1.17
C ILE A 7 10.15 4.67 -2.51
N CYS A 8 11.11 5.42 -3.06
CA CYS A 8 10.98 6.08 -4.36
C CYS A 8 10.68 5.07 -5.47
N LYS A 9 11.40 3.95 -5.49
CA LYS A 9 11.19 2.89 -6.48
C LYS A 9 9.77 2.31 -6.40
N ALA A 10 9.27 2.02 -5.20
CA ALA A 10 7.93 1.51 -4.99
C ALA A 10 6.85 2.52 -5.43
N VAL A 11 7.03 3.79 -5.10
CA VAL A 11 6.09 4.87 -5.50
C VAL A 11 6.06 5.03 -7.01
N ASN A 12 7.22 5.08 -7.66
CA ASN A 12 7.30 5.22 -9.12
C ASN A 12 6.66 4.02 -9.83
N LEU A 13 6.87 2.81 -9.33
CA LEU A 13 6.24 1.60 -9.87
C LEU A 13 4.71 1.67 -9.81
N ILE A 14 4.15 2.20 -8.73
CA ILE A 14 2.70 2.42 -8.60
C ILE A 14 2.21 3.50 -9.57
N ILE A 15 2.96 4.61 -9.71
CA ILE A 15 2.63 5.70 -10.64
C ILE A 15 2.59 5.20 -12.09
N GLU A 16 3.61 4.48 -12.52
CA GLU A 16 3.70 3.90 -13.87
C GLU A 16 2.54 2.97 -14.20
N ASN A 17 2.07 2.22 -13.19
CA ASN A 17 0.95 1.29 -13.32
C ASN A 17 -0.43 1.91 -13.03
N ARG A 18 -0.49 3.22 -12.79
CA ARG A 18 -1.73 3.96 -12.47
C ARG A 18 -2.47 3.45 -11.23
N GLY A 19 -1.75 2.85 -10.31
CA GLY A 19 -2.27 2.26 -9.08
C GLY A 19 -1.93 0.79 -8.94
N GLY A 20 -2.02 0.30 -7.72
CA GLY A 20 -1.71 -1.07 -7.40
C GLY A 20 -1.17 -1.26 -5.99
N VAL A 21 -0.73 -2.48 -5.73
CA VAL A 21 0.06 -2.84 -4.57
C VAL A 21 1.37 -3.47 -5.02
N CYS A 22 2.49 -3.10 -4.42
CA CYS A 22 3.80 -3.57 -4.84
C CYS A 22 4.68 -3.99 -3.66
N ALA A 23 5.72 -4.75 -3.98
CA ALA A 23 6.85 -5.02 -3.11
C ALA A 23 8.14 -4.79 -3.89
N VAL A 24 9.12 -4.17 -3.25
CA VAL A 24 10.42 -3.82 -3.84
C VAL A 24 11.52 -4.16 -2.84
N ASN A 25 12.53 -4.86 -3.31
CA ASN A 25 13.78 -5.06 -2.59
C ASN A 25 14.99 -4.72 -3.50
N SER A 26 16.19 -5.05 -3.06
CA SER A 26 17.43 -4.77 -3.79
C SER A 26 17.57 -5.55 -5.11
N SER A 27 16.90 -6.69 -5.25
CA SER A 27 17.10 -7.64 -6.36
C SER A 27 15.87 -7.78 -7.26
N GLU A 28 14.69 -7.55 -6.73
CA GLU A 28 13.44 -7.74 -7.48
C GLU A 28 12.35 -6.75 -7.08
N GLU A 29 11.39 -6.61 -7.98
CA GLU A 29 10.17 -5.85 -7.76
C GLU A 29 8.97 -6.63 -8.28
N LYS A 30 7.84 -6.51 -7.58
CA LYS A 30 6.56 -7.08 -8.00
C LYS A 30 5.45 -6.07 -7.80
N ILE A 31 4.48 -6.08 -8.71
CA ILE A 31 3.28 -5.25 -8.63
C ILE A 31 2.05 -6.05 -9.03
N VAL A 32 0.98 -5.84 -8.30
CA VAL A 32 -0.39 -6.15 -8.73
C VAL A 32 -1.00 -4.83 -9.17
N SER A 33 -1.04 -4.63 -10.49
CA SER A 33 -1.57 -3.40 -11.08
C SER A 33 -3.09 -3.31 -10.92
N LEU A 34 -3.57 -2.13 -10.54
CA LEU A 34 -4.99 -1.81 -10.32
C LEU A 34 -5.34 -0.54 -11.10
N PRO A 35 -5.36 -0.60 -12.46
CA PRO A 35 -5.43 0.59 -13.32
C PRO A 35 -6.81 1.27 -13.30
N VAL A 36 -7.85 0.60 -12.80
CA VAL A 36 -9.21 1.17 -12.74
C VAL A 36 -9.36 1.93 -11.42
N ALA A 37 -9.33 3.25 -11.49
CA ALA A 37 -9.38 4.17 -10.35
C ALA A 37 -8.28 3.95 -9.29
N GLY A 38 -7.19 3.24 -9.63
CA GLY A 38 -6.11 2.92 -8.71
C GLY A 38 -6.39 1.77 -7.72
N ILE A 39 -7.58 1.18 -7.75
CA ILE A 39 -8.06 0.22 -6.74
C ILE A 39 -8.70 -1.05 -7.31
N MET A 40 -8.92 -1.13 -8.61
CA MET A 40 -9.51 -2.31 -9.26
C MET A 40 -8.70 -2.74 -10.46
N SER A 41 -8.71 -4.05 -10.74
CA SER A 41 -8.07 -4.65 -11.90
C SER A 41 -9.08 -4.95 -13.01
N ASP A 42 -8.59 -4.92 -14.24
CA ASP A 42 -9.27 -5.39 -15.45
C ASP A 42 -9.01 -6.89 -15.74
N LYS A 43 -8.19 -7.54 -14.92
CA LYS A 43 -7.85 -8.96 -15.04
C LYS A 43 -8.85 -9.86 -14.32
N SER A 44 -8.83 -11.15 -14.67
CA SER A 44 -9.66 -12.15 -13.99
C SER A 44 -9.30 -12.32 -12.52
N ALA A 45 -10.29 -12.68 -11.70
CA ALA A 45 -10.08 -12.95 -10.27
C ALA A 45 -9.00 -14.03 -10.02
N LYS A 46 -8.89 -15.03 -10.91
CA LYS A 46 -7.87 -16.08 -10.82
C LYS A 46 -6.45 -15.53 -11.02
N GLU A 47 -6.26 -14.65 -12.01
CA GLU A 47 -4.96 -14.03 -12.26
C GLU A 47 -4.55 -13.10 -11.12
N ILE A 48 -5.48 -12.25 -10.66
CA ILE A 48 -5.23 -11.36 -9.54
C ILE A 48 -4.93 -12.15 -8.26
N GLY A 49 -5.70 -13.19 -7.97
CA GLY A 49 -5.49 -14.03 -6.79
C GLY A 49 -4.09 -14.66 -6.78
N LYS A 50 -3.61 -15.15 -7.94
CA LYS A 50 -2.26 -15.69 -8.10
C LYS A 50 -1.20 -14.62 -7.87
N SER A 51 -1.31 -13.48 -8.55
CA SER A 51 -0.34 -12.38 -8.45
C SER A 51 -0.30 -11.79 -7.03
N TYR A 52 -1.44 -11.68 -6.38
CA TYR A 52 -1.52 -11.21 -4.99
C TYR A 52 -0.88 -12.19 -4.00
N ALA A 53 -1.07 -13.52 -4.21
CA ALA A 53 -0.42 -14.54 -3.38
C ALA A 53 1.12 -14.50 -3.51
N GLU A 54 1.63 -14.31 -4.73
CA GLU A 54 3.06 -14.16 -4.99
C GLU A 54 3.63 -12.90 -4.32
N LEU A 55 2.88 -11.80 -4.35
CA LEU A 55 3.25 -10.55 -3.71
C LEU A 55 3.26 -10.69 -2.16
N ASP A 56 2.25 -11.35 -1.60
CA ASP A 56 2.16 -11.66 -0.17
C ASP A 56 3.34 -12.51 0.29
N GLN A 57 3.68 -13.52 -0.51
CA GLN A 57 4.85 -14.37 -0.25
C GLN A 57 6.16 -13.57 -0.27
N MET A 58 6.34 -12.68 -1.25
CA MET A 58 7.50 -11.81 -1.33
C MET A 58 7.63 -10.91 -0.09
N ALA A 59 6.53 -10.31 0.36
CA ALA A 59 6.53 -9.48 1.58
C ALA A 59 6.94 -10.28 2.82
N LYS A 60 6.50 -11.54 2.93
CA LYS A 60 6.89 -12.44 4.02
C LYS A 60 8.36 -12.84 3.95
N GLN A 61 8.89 -13.10 2.76
CA GLN A 61 10.32 -13.37 2.54
C GLN A 61 11.19 -12.17 2.90
N MET A 62 10.68 -10.96 2.75
CA MET A 62 11.33 -9.72 3.17
C MET A 62 11.25 -9.46 4.68
N GLY A 63 10.64 -10.36 5.45
CA GLY A 63 10.60 -10.33 6.91
C GLY A 63 9.27 -9.89 7.52
N SER A 64 8.20 -9.74 6.74
CA SER A 64 6.88 -9.46 7.31
C SER A 64 6.36 -10.66 8.11
N ILE A 65 6.06 -10.43 9.39
CA ILE A 65 5.45 -11.41 10.29
C ILE A 65 3.92 -11.40 10.25
N LEU A 66 3.34 -10.47 9.50
CA LEU A 66 1.90 -10.31 9.42
C LEU A 66 1.28 -11.46 8.61
N ARG A 67 0.13 -11.95 9.06
CA ARG A 67 -0.63 -12.98 8.34
C ARG A 67 -1.03 -12.51 6.94
N ALA A 68 -1.47 -11.25 6.83
CA ALA A 68 -1.91 -10.61 5.59
C ALA A 68 -1.36 -9.17 5.53
N PRO A 69 -0.09 -8.98 5.12
CA PRO A 69 0.60 -7.68 5.20
C PRO A 69 -0.11 -6.58 4.42
N TYR A 70 -0.58 -6.86 3.22
CA TYR A 70 -1.26 -5.86 2.39
C TYR A 70 -2.67 -5.52 2.89
N MET A 71 -3.38 -6.47 3.49
CA MET A 71 -4.65 -6.20 4.17
C MET A 71 -4.42 -5.28 5.37
N SER A 72 -3.41 -5.56 6.19
CA SER A 72 -3.04 -4.70 7.31
C SER A 72 -2.64 -3.30 6.84
N LEU A 73 -1.87 -3.20 5.75
CA LEU A 73 -1.45 -1.92 5.16
C LEU A 73 -2.64 -1.13 4.61
N SER A 74 -3.65 -1.78 4.02
CA SER A 74 -4.82 -1.09 3.47
C SER A 74 -5.62 -0.34 4.53
N PHE A 75 -5.65 -0.82 5.78
CA PHE A 75 -6.27 -0.09 6.88
C PHE A 75 -5.58 1.23 7.21
N MET A 76 -4.28 1.38 6.88
CA MET A 76 -3.55 2.63 7.09
C MET A 76 -4.06 3.76 6.18
N ALA A 77 -4.66 3.44 5.04
CA ALA A 77 -5.25 4.41 4.11
C ALA A 77 -6.65 4.90 4.52
N LEU A 78 -7.28 4.27 5.51
CA LEU A 78 -8.63 4.61 5.95
C LEU A 78 -8.56 5.66 7.07
N LEU A 79 -8.95 6.89 6.76
CA LEU A 79 -8.92 8.03 7.70
C LEU A 79 -9.74 7.80 8.96
N VAL A 80 -10.87 7.08 8.82
CA VAL A 80 -11.83 6.82 9.91
C VAL A 80 -11.32 5.84 10.96
N ILE A 81 -10.23 5.13 10.67
CA ILE A 81 -9.64 4.19 11.65
C ILE A 81 -8.68 4.97 12.56
N PRO A 82 -8.92 4.99 13.88
CA PRO A 82 -8.05 5.65 14.84
C PRO A 82 -6.59 5.15 14.77
N SER A 83 -5.63 5.95 15.22
CA SER A 83 -5.87 7.31 15.72
C SER A 83 -5.67 8.36 14.63
N LEU A 84 -4.43 8.62 14.25
CA LEU A 84 -4.06 9.66 13.28
C LEU A 84 -3.73 9.03 11.92
N LYS A 85 -4.20 9.66 10.86
CA LYS A 85 -3.90 9.29 9.47
C LYS A 85 -3.56 10.54 8.65
N LEU A 86 -2.53 10.44 7.83
CA LEU A 86 -2.19 11.49 6.88
C LEU A 86 -2.93 11.26 5.56
N SER A 87 -3.58 12.31 5.05
CA SER A 87 -4.23 12.33 3.75
C SER A 87 -3.64 13.42 2.85
N ASP A 88 -4.09 13.46 1.60
CA ASP A 88 -3.84 14.55 0.66
C ASP A 88 -4.36 15.91 1.13
N LYS A 89 -5.30 15.93 2.07
CA LYS A 89 -5.91 17.15 2.66
C LYS A 89 -5.32 17.50 4.03
N GLY A 90 -4.39 16.74 4.56
CA GLY A 90 -3.75 16.97 5.85
C GLY A 90 -3.94 15.82 6.84
N LEU A 91 -3.55 16.08 8.09
CA LEU A 91 -3.64 15.12 9.16
C LEU A 91 -5.08 15.01 9.66
N PHE A 92 -5.58 13.80 9.74
CA PHE A 92 -6.93 13.49 10.23
C PHE A 92 -6.87 12.71 11.53
N ASP A 93 -7.62 13.16 12.53
CA ASP A 93 -7.83 12.44 13.79
C ASP A 93 -9.12 11.62 13.71
N GLY A 94 -8.98 10.31 13.58
CA GLY A 94 -10.10 9.37 13.51
C GLY A 94 -10.86 9.24 14.85
N THR A 95 -10.28 9.68 15.95
CA THR A 95 -10.94 9.65 17.26
C THR A 95 -11.92 10.81 17.41
N SER A 96 -11.46 12.04 17.12
CA SER A 96 -12.30 13.24 17.15
C SER A 96 -13.04 13.50 15.82
N PHE A 97 -12.77 12.69 14.81
CA PHE A 97 -13.36 12.70 13.47
C PHE A 97 -13.23 14.05 12.75
N LYS A 98 -12.06 14.66 12.80
CA LYS A 98 -11.77 15.96 12.18
C LYS A 98 -10.32 16.09 11.76
N PHE A 99 -10.04 17.05 10.88
CA PHE A 99 -8.67 17.46 10.59
C PHE A 99 -8.03 18.15 11.80
N THR A 100 -6.76 17.92 11.99
CA THR A 100 -5.97 18.49 13.09
C THR A 100 -4.63 19.01 12.59
N SER A 101 -3.96 19.82 13.43
CA SER A 101 -2.62 20.34 13.11
C SER A 101 -1.57 19.24 13.34
N LEU A 102 -0.46 19.35 12.59
CA LEU A 102 0.77 18.60 12.85
C LEU A 102 1.58 19.23 14.01
N GLU A 103 1.34 20.52 14.26
CA GLU A 103 1.99 21.27 15.35
C GLU A 103 1.10 21.26 16.58
N LEU A 104 1.72 21.02 17.73
CA LEU A 104 1.10 21.07 19.06
C LEU A 104 1.04 22.50 19.58
#